data_38b299d3bd85cce9b4b9c6c22675f9bc
#
_entry.id   38b299d3bd85cce9b4b9c6c22675f9bc
#
_cell.length_a   1.000
_cell.length_b   1.000
_cell.length_c   1.000
_cell.angle_alpha   90.00
_cell.angle_beta   90.00
_cell.angle_gamma   90.00
#
_symmetry.space_group_name_H-M   'P 1'
#
loop_
_entity.id
_entity.type
_entity.pdbx_description
1 polymer ?
#
loop_
_entity_poly.entity_id
_entity_poly.type
_entity_poly.pdbx_seq_one_letter_code
_entity_poly.pdbx_strand_id
1 'polypeptide(L)'
;MNLLSKKLQIITHASSILAATLLFSTIAVTNNASAESASEVKDPLLRAMQQELDREKSLLLPGMQKPYFVEYRLDDIATYEAVANYGALTREESNHQRVLRVTVRIGDYATDSSSSRGEGTVQLAPTDDNPLALQYVLWTATDEAYKNALRAYSAKQAALKQFQSAQTQQDFAQVKPIVQVSPVVVLDIDRNDWKHRLVEASGLYASDPDVRSFAENVQYSTASVRGIALNRYLVNTEGTMLRQGYTGYSGSISVGGQASDGMRLSRDNGSVATTAKELESASAFRKRTIEDLKSLEELRNAPVVSADDYHGPVLFSGDAAADVFDRLFVPNVEADRPEMGTTARTTGAYSSSYKSRILPEMLSVTDDPLQTKFNGKGLLGAYTIDDEGVPAQSVDIVVHGKLENFLIGREPVKDFSSSNGHGRAAPAQAAHSRSGVIFVKADQPLSKDELNKRLLAMAKEQGKDVYTVETLGGELLPRLLYRVKPDGTRQLVRGAVFDELDNRSLRSGIVAAGNDPFVSNSLGAVPQTTIAPSMLFDDIGVKRATLEQQKLPYYAPPALSGK
;
A
#
# COMPACT_ATOMS: atom_id res chain seq x y z
N MET A 1 85.12 3.10 -16.80
CA MET A 1 86.31 2.67 -15.97
C MET A 1 85.75 2.11 -14.69
N ASN A 2 85.99 0.85 -14.52
CA ASN A 2 86.05 0.07 -13.29
C ASN A 2 84.84 0.00 -12.39
N LEU A 3 84.23 -1.12 -12.30
CA LEU A 3 84.58 -2.51 -11.91
C LEU A 3 84.27 -2.83 -10.45
N LEU A 4 83.37 -3.83 -10.33
CA LEU A 4 83.49 -4.96 -9.40
C LEU A 4 83.13 -4.67 -7.92
N SER A 5 82.40 -5.38 -7.27
CA SER A 5 81.98 -6.80 -7.21
C SER A 5 81.73 -7.16 -5.74
N LYS A 6 80.82 -8.15 -5.55
CA LYS A 6 80.81 -9.10 -4.41
C LYS A 6 80.08 -8.63 -3.13
N LYS A 7 79.22 -9.35 -2.52
CA LYS A 7 78.90 -10.75 -2.33
C LYS A 7 77.63 -10.84 -1.47
N LEU A 8 76.76 -11.67 -1.86
CA LEU A 8 75.99 -12.67 -1.13
C LEU A 8 76.20 -12.75 0.39
N GLN A 9 75.16 -12.47 1.15
CA GLN A 9 74.89 -13.20 2.39
C GLN A 9 73.37 -13.33 2.60
N ILE A 10 72.93 -14.59 2.65
CA ILE A 10 71.65 -15.06 2.98
C ILE A 10 71.42 -14.86 4.48
N ILE A 11 70.43 -14.10 4.88
CA ILE A 11 69.80 -14.24 6.20
C ILE A 11 68.30 -14.30 6.00
N THR A 12 67.76 -15.47 6.24
CA THR A 12 66.36 -15.79 6.41
C THR A 12 65.78 -14.98 7.56
N HIS A 13 64.84 -14.12 7.25
CA HIS A 13 63.86 -13.66 8.26
C HIS A 13 62.46 -13.87 7.71
N ALA A 14 61.76 -14.77 8.38
CA ALA A 14 60.35 -15.04 8.20
C ALA A 14 59.55 -13.76 8.52
N SER A 15 58.98 -13.12 7.50
CA SER A 15 57.99 -12.07 7.68
C SER A 15 56.61 -12.71 7.69
N SER A 16 56.05 -12.79 8.88
CA SER A 16 54.66 -13.16 9.12
C SER A 16 53.73 -12.14 8.44
N ILE A 17 53.09 -12.55 7.34
CA ILE A 17 51.97 -11.84 6.75
C ILE A 17 50.78 -12.09 7.66
N LEU A 18 50.45 -11.09 8.47
CA LEU A 18 49.21 -11.05 9.25
C LEU A 18 48.07 -10.76 8.28
N ALA A 19 47.44 -11.79 7.77
CA ALA A 19 46.15 -11.68 7.08
C ALA A 19 45.09 -11.33 8.13
N ALA A 20 44.70 -10.07 8.20
CA ALA A 20 43.53 -9.64 8.96
C ALA A 20 42.28 -10.14 8.26
N THR A 21 41.85 -11.34 8.62
CA THR A 21 40.52 -11.85 8.29
C THR A 21 39.52 -11.07 9.14
N LEU A 22 38.90 -10.07 8.54
CA LEU A 22 37.68 -9.45 9.09
C LEU A 22 36.59 -10.52 9.10
N LEU A 23 36.40 -11.16 10.23
CA LEU A 23 35.19 -11.90 10.56
C LEU A 23 34.06 -10.88 10.68
N PHE A 24 33.28 -10.71 9.62
CA PHE A 24 31.92 -10.21 9.74
C PHE A 24 31.13 -11.28 10.49
N SER A 25 31.03 -11.14 11.80
CA SER A 25 30.01 -11.81 12.59
C SER A 25 28.67 -11.20 12.19
N THR A 26 28.02 -11.81 11.20
CA THR A 26 26.57 -11.67 11.04
C THR A 26 25.95 -12.22 12.32
N ILE A 27 25.59 -11.33 13.24
CA ILE A 27 24.63 -11.64 14.28
C ILE A 27 23.30 -11.81 13.54
N ALA A 28 23.05 -13.02 13.07
CA ALA A 28 21.70 -13.46 12.77
C ALA A 28 20.97 -13.42 14.11
N VAL A 29 20.20 -12.35 14.35
CA VAL A 29 19.14 -12.38 15.36
C VAL A 29 18.14 -13.39 14.83
N THR A 30 18.39 -14.66 15.12
CA THR A 30 17.37 -15.69 15.03
C THR A 30 16.34 -15.33 16.10
N ASN A 31 15.27 -14.65 15.70
CA ASN A 31 14.02 -14.73 16.41
C ASN A 31 13.60 -16.21 16.33
N ASN A 32 14.10 -17.02 17.26
CA ASN A 32 13.51 -18.30 17.59
C ASN A 32 12.17 -18.02 18.28
N ALA A 33 11.15 -17.62 17.54
CA ALA A 33 9.80 -17.95 17.90
C ALA A 33 9.72 -19.47 17.74
N SER A 34 9.90 -20.20 18.84
CA SER A 34 9.63 -21.63 18.89
C SER A 34 8.20 -21.82 18.40
N ALA A 35 8.03 -22.50 17.27
CA ALA A 35 6.72 -22.91 16.80
C ALA A 35 6.12 -23.81 17.91
N GLU A 36 5.15 -23.28 18.66
CA GLU A 36 4.36 -24.09 19.58
C GLU A 36 3.67 -25.18 18.75
N SER A 37 3.75 -26.43 19.22
CA SER A 37 2.99 -27.51 18.57
C SER A 37 1.48 -27.20 18.68
N ALA A 38 0.68 -27.58 17.71
CA ALA A 38 -0.78 -27.32 17.70
C ALA A 38 -1.50 -27.79 18.98
N SER A 39 -0.94 -28.75 19.72
CA SER A 39 -1.46 -29.25 21.01
C SER A 39 -1.14 -28.34 22.20
N GLU A 40 -0.24 -27.37 22.08
CA GLU A 40 0.22 -26.51 23.19
C GLU A 40 -0.30 -25.06 23.08
N VAL A 41 -1.03 -24.72 22.03
CA VAL A 41 -1.54 -23.35 21.82
C VAL A 41 -2.48 -22.94 22.97
N LYS A 42 -2.05 -21.95 23.74
CA LYS A 42 -2.80 -21.45 24.92
C LYS A 42 -3.90 -20.46 24.56
N ASP A 43 -3.88 -19.91 23.35
CA ASP A 43 -4.85 -18.91 22.89
C ASP A 43 -6.28 -19.48 22.87
N PRO A 44 -7.24 -18.87 23.59
CA PRO A 44 -8.60 -19.40 23.70
C PRO A 44 -9.37 -19.37 22.39
N LEU A 45 -9.13 -18.34 21.53
CA LEU A 45 -9.82 -18.20 20.25
C LEU A 45 -9.32 -19.24 19.26
N LEU A 46 -8.00 -19.40 19.12
CA LEU A 46 -7.43 -20.44 18.26
C LEU A 46 -7.86 -21.85 18.68
N ARG A 47 -7.93 -22.11 20.01
CA ARG A 47 -8.43 -23.41 20.50
C ARG A 47 -9.89 -23.64 20.15
N ALA A 48 -10.75 -22.64 20.33
CA ALA A 48 -12.17 -22.74 19.99
C ALA A 48 -12.36 -22.96 18.48
N MET A 49 -11.61 -22.23 17.64
CA MET A 49 -11.62 -22.39 16.19
C MET A 49 -11.13 -23.77 15.77
N GLN A 50 -10.04 -24.28 16.37
CA GLN A 50 -9.52 -25.60 16.07
C GLN A 50 -10.48 -26.72 16.48
N GLN A 51 -11.07 -26.63 17.68
CA GLN A 51 -12.05 -27.61 18.16
C GLN A 51 -13.26 -27.70 17.23
N GLU A 52 -13.78 -26.56 16.78
CA GLU A 52 -14.89 -26.53 15.86
C GLU A 52 -14.49 -27.07 14.48
N LEU A 53 -13.31 -26.70 13.98
CA LEU A 53 -12.78 -27.23 12.71
C LEU A 53 -12.64 -28.77 12.75
N ASP A 54 -12.16 -29.32 13.87
CA ASP A 54 -12.01 -30.78 14.06
C ASP A 54 -13.38 -31.46 14.08
N ARG A 55 -14.40 -30.84 14.67
CA ARG A 55 -15.77 -31.34 14.65
C ARG A 55 -16.34 -31.34 13.24
N GLU A 56 -16.10 -30.28 12.46
CA GLU A 56 -16.61 -30.10 11.10
C GLU A 56 -15.85 -30.93 10.03
N LYS A 57 -14.72 -31.55 10.37
CA LYS A 57 -14.03 -32.52 9.48
C LYS A 57 -14.93 -33.69 9.07
N SER A 58 -15.97 -34.00 9.87
CA SER A 58 -16.99 -35.02 9.58
C SER A 58 -18.21 -34.48 8.83
N LEU A 59 -18.22 -33.19 8.47
CA LEU A 59 -19.36 -32.53 7.82
C LEU A 59 -19.72 -33.21 6.50
N LEU A 60 -20.88 -33.82 6.45
CA LEU A 60 -21.42 -34.48 5.26
C LEU A 60 -22.96 -34.52 5.35
N LEU A 61 -23.61 -33.78 4.49
CA LEU A 61 -25.06 -33.91 4.34
C LEU A 61 -25.39 -35.15 3.48
N PRO A 62 -26.47 -35.91 3.80
CA PRO A 62 -26.87 -37.11 3.06
C PRO A 62 -27.02 -36.82 1.56
N GLY A 63 -26.30 -37.58 0.74
CA GLY A 63 -26.34 -37.43 -0.73
C GLY A 63 -25.53 -36.24 -1.30
N MET A 64 -24.79 -35.51 -0.45
CA MET A 64 -23.98 -34.37 -0.85
C MET A 64 -22.48 -34.69 -0.81
N GLN A 65 -21.65 -33.88 -1.47
CA GLN A 65 -20.20 -34.02 -1.46
C GLN A 65 -19.60 -33.46 -0.17
N LYS A 66 -18.58 -34.12 0.36
CA LYS A 66 -17.80 -33.64 1.50
C LYS A 66 -16.91 -32.46 1.09
N PRO A 67 -16.74 -31.45 1.94
CA PRO A 67 -15.71 -30.44 1.73
C PRO A 67 -14.33 -31.06 1.69
N TYR A 68 -13.47 -30.63 0.78
CA TYR A 68 -12.05 -30.96 0.78
C TYR A 68 -11.22 -29.92 1.56
N PHE A 69 -11.74 -28.69 1.68
CA PHE A 69 -11.08 -27.60 2.38
C PHE A 69 -12.10 -26.79 3.19
N VAL A 70 -11.76 -26.48 4.43
CA VAL A 70 -12.50 -25.57 5.32
C VAL A 70 -11.48 -24.66 6.01
N GLU A 71 -11.76 -23.38 6.03
CA GLU A 71 -10.93 -22.35 6.64
C GLU A 71 -11.79 -21.42 7.52
N TYR A 72 -11.30 -21.14 8.70
CA TYR A 72 -11.80 -20.12 9.60
C TYR A 72 -10.79 -18.99 9.70
N ARG A 73 -11.22 -17.77 9.39
CA ARG A 73 -10.44 -16.57 9.58
C ARG A 73 -11.22 -15.58 10.43
N LEU A 74 -10.66 -15.25 11.60
CA LEU A 74 -11.21 -14.29 12.56
C LEU A 74 -10.32 -13.06 12.59
N ASP A 75 -10.89 -11.90 12.27
CA ASP A 75 -10.23 -10.60 12.35
C ASP A 75 -10.72 -9.88 13.63
N ASP A 76 -9.84 -9.70 14.60
CA ASP A 76 -10.07 -8.92 15.82
C ASP A 76 -9.51 -7.51 15.62
N ILE A 77 -10.41 -6.51 15.56
CA ILE A 77 -10.11 -5.17 15.07
C ILE A 77 -10.45 -4.15 16.15
N ALA A 78 -9.44 -3.43 16.61
CA ALA A 78 -9.61 -2.25 17.45
C ALA A 78 -9.25 -0.99 16.65
N THR A 79 -10.11 0.03 16.69
CA THR A 79 -9.85 1.32 16.02
C THR A 79 -10.05 2.46 17.00
N TYR A 80 -9.31 3.54 16.76
CA TYR A 80 -9.49 4.82 17.40
C TYR A 80 -9.45 5.92 16.34
N GLU A 81 -10.34 6.88 16.43
CA GLU A 81 -10.37 8.06 15.57
C GLU A 81 -10.73 9.31 16.39
N ALA A 82 -10.03 10.41 16.14
CA ALA A 82 -10.40 11.72 16.64
C ALA A 82 -10.29 12.76 15.52
N VAL A 83 -11.24 13.69 15.49
CA VAL A 83 -11.33 14.76 14.49
C VAL A 83 -11.59 16.08 15.19
N ALA A 84 -10.84 17.11 14.82
CA ALA A 84 -11.06 18.49 15.24
C ALA A 84 -11.26 19.39 14.02
N ASN A 85 -12.20 20.32 14.13
CA ASN A 85 -12.49 21.31 13.10
C ASN A 85 -12.45 22.70 13.72
N TYR A 86 -11.82 23.64 13.06
CA TYR A 86 -11.78 25.06 13.44
C TYR A 86 -11.34 25.31 14.89
N GLY A 87 -10.44 24.50 15.42
CA GLY A 87 -9.95 24.62 16.79
C GLY A 87 -10.83 23.93 17.86
N ALA A 88 -11.77 23.09 17.47
CA ALA A 88 -12.63 22.34 18.39
C ALA A 88 -12.69 20.85 18.05
N LEU A 89 -12.65 19.99 19.05
CA LEU A 89 -12.87 18.56 18.87
C LEU A 89 -14.33 18.31 18.47
N THR A 90 -14.55 17.68 17.33
CA THR A 90 -15.89 17.40 16.79
C THR A 90 -16.28 15.94 16.83
N ARG A 91 -15.30 15.03 16.90
CA ARG A 91 -15.54 13.58 17.01
C ARG A 91 -14.41 12.89 17.73
N GLU A 92 -14.74 11.94 18.58
CA GLU A 92 -13.83 10.96 19.17
C GLU A 92 -14.55 9.62 19.25
N GLU A 93 -13.99 8.59 18.63
CA GLU A 93 -14.60 7.27 18.56
C GLU A 93 -13.58 6.18 18.83
N SER A 94 -14.00 5.15 19.54
CA SER A 94 -13.25 3.90 19.70
C SER A 94 -14.20 2.75 19.38
N ASN A 95 -13.75 1.83 18.55
CA ASN A 95 -14.53 0.66 18.20
C ASN A 95 -13.69 -0.60 18.36
N HIS A 96 -14.34 -1.69 18.81
CA HIS A 96 -13.78 -3.03 18.87
C HIS A 96 -14.80 -4.01 18.29
N GLN A 97 -14.39 -4.76 17.29
CA GLN A 97 -15.24 -5.75 16.65
C GLN A 97 -14.43 -6.96 16.22
N ARG A 98 -15.08 -8.11 16.18
CA ARG A 98 -14.54 -9.34 15.59
C ARG A 98 -15.39 -9.74 14.41
N VAL A 99 -14.73 -9.99 13.28
CA VAL A 99 -15.37 -10.42 12.05
C VAL A 99 -14.83 -11.79 11.66
N LEU A 100 -15.74 -12.75 11.60
CA LEU A 100 -15.46 -14.12 11.17
C LEU A 100 -15.75 -14.27 9.69
N ARG A 101 -14.82 -14.85 8.95
CA ARG A 101 -15.05 -15.38 7.60
C ARG A 101 -14.84 -16.89 7.64
N VAL A 102 -15.79 -17.63 7.10
CA VAL A 102 -15.71 -19.09 6.92
C VAL A 102 -15.69 -19.38 5.43
N THR A 103 -14.65 -20.07 4.98
CA THR A 103 -14.53 -20.54 3.58
C THR A 103 -14.65 -22.05 3.56
N VAL A 104 -15.56 -22.55 2.73
CA VAL A 104 -15.76 -23.99 2.47
C VAL A 104 -15.58 -24.24 0.98
N ARG A 105 -14.78 -25.24 0.61
CA ARG A 105 -14.55 -25.63 -0.78
C ARG A 105 -14.99 -27.07 -1.01
N ILE A 106 -15.76 -27.28 -2.10
CA ILE A 106 -16.30 -28.57 -2.58
C ILE A 106 -15.60 -28.92 -3.89
N GLY A 107 -15.40 -30.18 -4.15
CA GLY A 107 -14.63 -30.69 -5.30
C GLY A 107 -13.23 -31.11 -4.87
N ASP A 108 -12.22 -30.62 -5.55
CA ASP A 108 -10.81 -30.86 -5.26
C ASP A 108 -9.95 -29.63 -5.68
N TYR A 109 -8.65 -29.70 -5.49
CA TYR A 109 -7.75 -28.60 -5.86
C TYR A 109 -7.75 -28.29 -7.37
N ALA A 110 -8.05 -29.28 -8.21
CA ALA A 110 -8.10 -29.08 -9.66
C ALA A 110 -9.36 -28.33 -10.07
N THR A 111 -10.51 -28.70 -9.48
CA THR A 111 -11.80 -28.04 -9.79
C THR A 111 -12.66 -27.98 -8.54
N ASP A 112 -12.89 -26.78 -8.04
CA ASP A 112 -13.64 -26.55 -6.82
C ASP A 112 -14.81 -25.57 -6.98
N SER A 113 -15.45 -25.28 -5.84
CA SER A 113 -16.59 -24.37 -5.75
C SER A 113 -16.20 -22.88 -5.77
N SER A 114 -14.93 -22.53 -5.96
CA SER A 114 -14.52 -21.13 -6.05
C SER A 114 -15.20 -20.46 -7.25
N SER A 115 -15.88 -19.39 -6.98
CA SER A 115 -16.49 -18.49 -7.94
C SER A 115 -17.00 -17.27 -7.17
N SER A 116 -17.30 -16.18 -7.84
CA SER A 116 -17.80 -14.94 -7.26
C SER A 116 -19.03 -15.06 -6.33
N ARG A 117 -19.64 -16.22 -6.25
CA ARG A 117 -20.82 -16.50 -5.41
C ARG A 117 -20.64 -17.60 -4.36
N GLY A 118 -19.50 -18.29 -4.34
CA GLY A 118 -19.23 -19.45 -3.46
C GLY A 118 -18.11 -19.25 -2.45
N GLU A 119 -17.64 -18.03 -2.25
CA GLU A 119 -16.40 -17.74 -1.50
C GLU A 119 -16.62 -17.55 0.01
N GLY A 120 -17.53 -18.30 0.61
CA GLY A 120 -17.69 -18.35 2.05
C GLY A 120 -18.80 -17.44 2.60
N THR A 121 -18.82 -17.33 3.91
CA THR A 121 -19.82 -16.59 4.70
C THR A 121 -19.12 -15.69 5.70
N VAL A 122 -19.67 -14.52 5.96
CA VAL A 122 -19.14 -13.54 6.92
C VAL A 122 -20.18 -13.30 8.02
N GLN A 123 -19.72 -13.36 9.27
CA GLN A 123 -20.55 -13.07 10.44
C GLN A 123 -19.76 -12.27 11.49
N LEU A 124 -20.45 -11.52 12.34
CA LEU A 124 -19.84 -10.93 13.52
C LEU A 124 -19.62 -12.01 14.58
N ALA A 125 -18.46 -11.99 15.21
CA ALA A 125 -18.11 -12.89 16.31
C ALA A 125 -18.15 -12.15 17.66
N PRO A 126 -18.32 -12.89 18.79
CA PRO A 126 -18.26 -12.31 20.13
C PRO A 126 -16.96 -11.55 20.38
N THR A 127 -17.05 -10.38 20.99
CA THR A 127 -15.88 -9.55 21.33
C THR A 127 -15.24 -9.94 22.66
N ASP A 128 -15.94 -10.74 23.45
CA ASP A 128 -15.37 -11.45 24.62
C ASP A 128 -14.78 -12.80 24.20
N ASP A 129 -13.93 -13.35 25.06
CA ASP A 129 -13.24 -14.62 24.78
C ASP A 129 -14.08 -15.85 25.19
N ASN A 130 -15.41 -15.79 25.02
CA ASN A 130 -16.30 -16.92 25.30
C ASN A 130 -16.19 -17.99 24.21
N PRO A 131 -15.56 -19.14 24.48
CA PRO A 131 -15.30 -20.15 23.44
C PRO A 131 -16.58 -20.79 22.90
N LEU A 132 -17.58 -21.00 23.75
CA LEU A 132 -18.85 -21.61 23.34
C LEU A 132 -19.63 -20.69 22.39
N ALA A 133 -19.69 -19.39 22.70
CA ALA A 133 -20.33 -18.42 21.84
C ALA A 133 -19.63 -18.34 20.47
N LEU A 134 -18.29 -18.34 20.44
CA LEU A 134 -17.52 -18.38 19.20
C LEU A 134 -17.79 -19.66 18.40
N GLN A 135 -17.76 -20.83 19.05
CA GLN A 135 -18.05 -22.12 18.40
C GLN A 135 -19.46 -22.14 17.79
N TYR A 136 -20.45 -21.53 18.45
CA TYR A 136 -21.80 -21.45 17.93
C TYR A 136 -21.88 -20.61 16.62
N VAL A 137 -21.17 -19.48 16.58
CA VAL A 137 -21.07 -18.65 15.38
C VAL A 137 -20.33 -19.39 14.25
N LEU A 138 -19.23 -20.07 14.59
CA LEU A 138 -18.47 -20.91 13.63
C LEU A 138 -19.35 -22.00 13.02
N TRP A 139 -20.10 -22.73 13.86
CA TRP A 139 -21.01 -23.78 13.40
C TRP A 139 -22.07 -23.27 12.44
N THR A 140 -22.78 -22.18 12.78
CA THR A 140 -23.83 -21.62 11.92
C THR A 140 -23.26 -21.07 10.61
N ALA A 141 -22.11 -20.40 10.66
CA ALA A 141 -21.41 -19.89 9.49
C ALA A 141 -20.88 -21.01 8.58
N THR A 142 -20.42 -22.13 9.18
CA THR A 142 -19.95 -23.29 8.43
C THR A 142 -21.09 -23.97 7.67
N ASP A 143 -22.24 -24.15 8.31
CA ASP A 143 -23.44 -24.70 7.65
C ASP A 143 -23.87 -23.86 6.44
N GLU A 144 -23.90 -22.55 6.60
CA GLU A 144 -24.23 -21.63 5.54
C GLU A 144 -23.18 -21.64 4.41
N ALA A 145 -21.89 -21.58 4.74
CA ALA A 145 -20.79 -21.61 3.78
C ALA A 145 -20.77 -22.93 2.98
N TYR A 146 -21.04 -24.05 3.64
CA TYR A 146 -21.13 -25.37 2.98
C TYR A 146 -22.27 -25.42 1.98
N LYS A 147 -23.46 -24.96 2.34
CA LYS A 147 -24.62 -24.89 1.43
C LYS A 147 -24.37 -23.95 0.25
N ASN A 148 -23.68 -22.83 0.47
CA ASN A 148 -23.27 -21.92 -0.59
C ASN A 148 -22.26 -22.59 -1.54
N ALA A 149 -21.25 -23.29 -1.02
CA ALA A 149 -20.25 -23.98 -1.80
C ALA A 149 -20.86 -25.10 -2.66
N LEU A 150 -21.82 -25.87 -2.13
CA LEU A 150 -22.53 -26.89 -2.91
C LEU A 150 -23.26 -26.30 -4.12
N ARG A 151 -23.97 -25.17 -3.91
CA ARG A 151 -24.67 -24.46 -5.00
C ARG A 151 -23.69 -23.90 -6.04
N ALA A 152 -22.59 -23.28 -5.59
CA ALA A 152 -21.56 -22.73 -6.45
C ALA A 152 -20.87 -23.82 -7.29
N TYR A 153 -20.55 -24.97 -6.67
CA TYR A 153 -19.95 -26.09 -7.37
C TYR A 153 -20.85 -26.64 -8.47
N SER A 154 -22.15 -26.82 -8.18
CA SER A 154 -23.13 -27.27 -9.16
C SER A 154 -23.25 -26.29 -10.35
N ALA A 155 -23.31 -24.99 -10.07
CA ALA A 155 -23.34 -23.95 -11.09
C ALA A 155 -22.08 -23.93 -11.96
N LYS A 156 -20.90 -24.07 -11.33
CA LYS A 156 -19.62 -24.13 -12.05
C LYS A 156 -19.52 -25.36 -12.95
N GLN A 157 -19.94 -26.53 -12.46
CA GLN A 157 -19.99 -27.76 -13.29
C GLN A 157 -20.88 -27.60 -14.52
N ALA A 158 -22.01 -26.90 -14.40
CA ALA A 158 -22.88 -26.58 -15.52
C ALA A 158 -22.20 -25.63 -16.52
N ALA A 159 -21.56 -24.58 -16.03
CA ALA A 159 -20.84 -23.59 -16.85
C ALA A 159 -19.67 -24.25 -17.61
N LEU A 160 -18.86 -25.12 -16.97
CA LEU A 160 -17.76 -25.84 -17.62
C LEU A 160 -18.24 -26.70 -18.80
N LYS A 161 -19.41 -27.35 -18.67
CA LYS A 161 -20.01 -28.11 -19.77
C LYS A 161 -20.44 -27.21 -20.93
N GLN A 162 -20.93 -26.00 -20.63
CA GLN A 162 -21.40 -25.05 -21.63
C GLN A 162 -20.24 -24.43 -22.43
N PHE A 163 -19.15 -24.07 -21.75
CA PHE A 163 -18.01 -23.38 -22.39
C PHE A 163 -17.08 -24.34 -23.15
N GLN A 164 -17.23 -25.66 -23.01
CA GLN A 164 -16.31 -26.68 -23.60
C GLN A 164 -14.83 -26.34 -23.39
N SER A 165 -14.52 -25.55 -22.37
CA SER A 165 -13.18 -25.09 -22.08
C SER A 165 -12.46 -26.15 -21.27
N ALA A 166 -11.35 -26.67 -21.79
CA ALA A 166 -10.44 -27.46 -20.98
C ALA A 166 -9.86 -26.51 -19.91
N GLN A 167 -10.21 -26.76 -18.65
CA GLN A 167 -9.57 -26.07 -17.55
C GLN A 167 -8.10 -26.49 -17.51
N THR A 168 -7.18 -25.57 -17.79
CA THR A 168 -5.74 -25.85 -17.90
C THR A 168 -5.00 -25.64 -16.60
N GLN A 169 -5.65 -25.03 -15.61
CA GLN A 169 -5.06 -24.73 -14.30
C GLN A 169 -6.00 -25.18 -13.18
N GLN A 170 -5.39 -25.63 -12.07
CA GLN A 170 -6.14 -25.94 -10.87
C GLN A 170 -6.77 -24.67 -10.26
N ASP A 171 -7.87 -24.84 -9.55
CA ASP A 171 -8.60 -23.72 -8.94
C ASP A 171 -7.91 -23.21 -7.69
N PHE A 172 -7.23 -24.08 -6.94
CA PHE A 172 -6.58 -23.74 -5.69
C PHE A 172 -5.24 -24.47 -5.55
N ALA A 173 -4.21 -23.76 -5.12
CA ALA A 173 -2.90 -24.35 -4.89
C ALA A 173 -2.82 -24.98 -3.49
N GLN A 174 -2.40 -26.24 -3.42
CA GLN A 174 -2.08 -26.87 -2.14
C GLN A 174 -0.79 -26.31 -1.59
N VAL A 175 -0.76 -26.04 -0.28
CA VAL A 175 0.43 -25.50 0.41
C VAL A 175 0.75 -26.33 1.66
N LYS A 176 2.00 -26.25 2.11
CA LYS A 176 2.40 -26.88 3.36
C LYS A 176 1.81 -26.10 4.53
N PRO A 177 1.23 -26.80 5.53
CA PRO A 177 0.68 -26.13 6.72
C PRO A 177 1.78 -25.43 7.51
N ILE A 178 1.41 -24.31 8.13
CA ILE A 178 2.27 -23.52 9.00
C ILE A 178 1.57 -23.35 10.35
N VAL A 179 2.34 -23.50 11.42
CA VAL A 179 1.90 -23.15 12.77
C VAL A 179 2.75 -21.99 13.28
N GLN A 180 2.14 -20.80 13.40
CA GLN A 180 2.82 -19.60 13.92
C GLN A 180 1.83 -18.76 14.71
N VAL A 181 2.12 -18.52 15.99
CA VAL A 181 1.28 -17.72 16.89
C VAL A 181 2.08 -16.51 17.36
N SER A 182 1.94 -15.40 16.65
CA SER A 182 2.60 -14.13 17.01
C SER A 182 1.92 -13.47 18.19
N PRO A 183 2.59 -12.60 18.96
CA PRO A 183 1.96 -11.82 20.04
C PRO A 183 0.79 -10.98 19.52
N VAL A 184 -0.22 -10.78 20.38
CA VAL A 184 -1.34 -9.86 20.08
C VAL A 184 -0.82 -8.43 20.01
N VAL A 185 -1.22 -7.70 19.00
CA VAL A 185 -0.95 -6.26 18.88
C VAL A 185 -2.13 -5.45 19.42
N VAL A 186 -1.81 -4.32 20.05
CA VAL A 186 -2.80 -3.43 20.66
C VAL A 186 -2.58 -1.99 20.20
N LEU A 187 -3.63 -1.17 20.25
CA LEU A 187 -3.50 0.25 20.00
C LEU A 187 -2.70 0.92 21.14
N ASP A 188 -1.58 1.53 20.77
CA ASP A 188 -0.72 2.33 21.67
C ASP A 188 -0.64 3.77 21.14
N ILE A 189 -1.60 4.62 21.56
CA ILE A 189 -1.68 6.02 21.17
C ILE A 189 -2.06 6.88 22.38
N ASP A 190 -1.31 7.97 22.62
CA ASP A 190 -1.69 8.98 23.61
C ASP A 190 -2.86 9.82 23.09
N ARG A 191 -4.08 9.42 23.46
CA ARG A 191 -5.32 10.06 23.01
C ARG A 191 -5.43 11.51 23.44
N ASN A 192 -4.94 11.85 24.66
CA ASN A 192 -5.05 13.21 25.16
C ASN A 192 -4.09 14.14 24.45
N ASP A 193 -2.84 13.74 24.25
CA ASP A 193 -1.87 14.49 23.49
C ASP A 193 -2.35 14.72 22.05
N TRP A 194 -2.87 13.70 21.39
CA TRP A 194 -3.38 13.86 20.02
C TRP A 194 -4.62 14.77 19.96
N LYS A 195 -5.56 14.70 20.90
CA LYS A 195 -6.68 15.64 20.92
C LYS A 195 -6.21 17.09 21.01
N HIS A 196 -5.23 17.37 21.87
CA HIS A 196 -4.63 18.71 21.97
C HIS A 196 -3.99 19.16 20.65
N ARG A 197 -3.20 18.30 20.01
CA ARG A 197 -2.57 18.59 18.71
C ARG A 197 -3.60 18.88 17.62
N LEU A 198 -4.69 18.11 17.54
CA LEU A 198 -5.74 18.28 16.55
C LEU A 198 -6.49 19.61 16.74
N VAL A 199 -6.87 19.93 17.98
CA VAL A 199 -7.54 21.19 18.34
C VAL A 199 -6.63 22.36 18.01
N GLU A 200 -5.36 22.33 18.41
CA GLU A 200 -4.38 23.35 18.06
C GLU A 200 -4.26 23.50 16.54
N ALA A 201 -3.93 22.42 15.82
CA ALA A 201 -3.67 22.46 14.38
C ALA A 201 -4.88 23.01 13.59
N SER A 202 -6.08 22.49 13.85
CA SER A 202 -7.28 22.96 13.16
C SER A 202 -7.66 24.41 13.47
N GLY A 203 -7.14 24.99 14.56
CA GLY A 203 -7.36 26.39 14.98
C GLY A 203 -6.29 27.38 14.52
N LEU A 204 -5.16 26.90 13.97
CA LEU A 204 -4.02 27.76 13.60
C LEU A 204 -4.37 28.83 12.58
N TYR A 205 -5.29 28.56 11.66
CA TYR A 205 -5.71 29.51 10.63
C TYR A 205 -6.16 30.86 11.22
N ALA A 206 -6.75 30.85 12.42
CA ALA A 206 -7.27 32.02 13.11
C ALA A 206 -6.34 32.57 14.21
N SER A 207 -5.46 31.71 14.77
CA SER A 207 -4.67 32.04 15.97
C SER A 207 -3.20 32.36 15.68
N ASP A 208 -2.63 31.77 14.62
CA ASP A 208 -1.20 31.94 14.34
C ASP A 208 -0.91 33.27 13.61
N PRO A 209 0.06 34.09 14.07
CA PRO A 209 0.38 35.38 13.48
C PRO A 209 0.77 35.34 11.99
N ASP A 210 1.40 34.25 11.54
CA ASP A 210 1.90 34.13 10.18
C ASP A 210 0.80 33.91 9.14
N VAL A 211 -0.36 33.36 9.56
CA VAL A 211 -1.43 32.93 8.65
C VAL A 211 -2.77 33.65 8.93
N ARG A 212 -2.92 34.26 10.08
CA ARG A 212 -4.14 34.95 10.51
C ARG A 212 -4.60 36.04 9.55
N SER A 213 -3.70 36.67 8.81
CA SER A 213 -4.02 37.77 7.88
C SER A 213 -4.92 37.33 6.72
N PHE A 214 -4.95 36.05 6.37
CA PHE A 214 -5.81 35.50 5.34
C PHE A 214 -6.81 34.43 5.86
N ALA A 215 -7.06 34.44 7.16
CA ALA A 215 -7.98 33.49 7.80
C ALA A 215 -9.41 33.52 7.20
N GLU A 216 -9.87 34.70 6.71
CA GLU A 216 -11.17 34.82 6.03
C GLU A 216 -11.30 34.01 4.75
N ASN A 217 -10.16 33.60 4.16
CA ASN A 217 -10.11 32.77 2.95
C ASN A 217 -10.19 31.27 3.23
N VAL A 218 -10.07 30.86 4.51
CA VAL A 218 -10.12 29.46 4.93
C VAL A 218 -11.59 29.08 5.20
N GLN A 219 -12.12 28.21 4.35
CA GLN A 219 -13.51 27.74 4.45
C GLN A 219 -13.64 26.43 5.22
N TYR A 220 -12.56 25.67 5.36
CA TYR A 220 -12.49 24.55 6.29
C TYR A 220 -11.05 24.33 6.76
N SER A 221 -10.93 23.85 7.99
CA SER A 221 -9.67 23.44 8.61
C SER A 221 -9.97 22.25 9.53
N THR A 222 -9.54 21.08 9.12
CA THR A 222 -9.84 19.79 9.75
C THR A 222 -8.54 19.05 10.04
N ALA A 223 -8.33 18.69 11.30
CA ALA A 223 -7.24 17.82 11.70
C ALA A 223 -7.79 16.47 12.21
N SER A 224 -7.15 15.38 11.87
CA SER A 224 -7.59 14.05 12.30
C SER A 224 -6.43 13.15 12.66
N VAL A 225 -6.71 12.20 13.56
CA VAL A 225 -5.83 11.06 13.83
C VAL A 225 -6.64 9.78 13.80
N ARG A 226 -6.07 8.74 13.24
CA ARG A 226 -6.65 7.39 13.22
C ARG A 226 -5.60 6.37 13.64
N GLY A 227 -6.02 5.39 14.43
CA GLY A 227 -5.23 4.19 14.74
C GLY A 227 -6.04 2.93 14.48
N ILE A 228 -5.38 1.88 14.04
CA ILE A 228 -5.93 0.54 13.91
C ILE A 228 -4.94 -0.47 14.51
N ALA A 229 -5.46 -1.43 15.25
CA ALA A 229 -4.77 -2.68 15.57
C ALA A 229 -5.64 -3.83 15.07
N LEU A 230 -5.10 -4.67 14.23
CA LEU A 230 -5.76 -5.85 13.69
C LEU A 230 -4.97 -7.08 14.09
N ASN A 231 -5.64 -8.06 14.73
CA ASN A 231 -5.12 -9.38 14.97
C ASN A 231 -5.92 -10.39 14.16
N ARG A 232 -5.26 -11.09 13.26
CA ARG A 232 -5.85 -12.11 12.40
C ARG A 232 -5.52 -13.50 12.91
N TYR A 233 -6.56 -14.29 13.12
CA TYR A 233 -6.50 -15.70 13.47
C TYR A 233 -6.95 -16.51 12.27
N LEU A 234 -6.23 -17.57 11.95
CA LEU A 234 -6.56 -18.45 10.83
C LEU A 234 -6.29 -19.90 11.21
N VAL A 235 -7.25 -20.78 10.97
CA VAL A 235 -7.09 -22.23 11.02
C VAL A 235 -7.75 -22.86 9.81
N ASN A 236 -7.17 -23.92 9.24
CA ASN A 236 -7.75 -24.63 8.10
C ASN A 236 -7.53 -26.15 8.16
N THR A 237 -8.23 -26.88 7.31
CA THR A 237 -8.19 -28.36 7.27
C THR A 237 -6.88 -28.93 6.74
N GLU A 238 -6.02 -28.12 6.11
CA GLU A 238 -4.65 -28.53 5.75
C GLU A 238 -3.72 -28.59 6.98
N GLY A 239 -4.11 -27.98 8.12
CA GLY A 239 -3.36 -27.95 9.36
C GLY A 239 -2.64 -26.62 9.64
N THR A 240 -2.88 -25.59 8.84
CA THR A 240 -2.38 -24.24 9.13
C THR A 240 -3.08 -23.67 10.38
N MET A 241 -2.29 -23.09 11.28
CA MET A 241 -2.76 -22.38 12.46
C MET A 241 -1.93 -21.11 12.65
N LEU A 242 -2.55 -19.95 12.48
CA LEU A 242 -1.87 -18.67 12.52
C LEU A 242 -2.54 -17.68 13.46
N ARG A 243 -1.72 -16.89 14.14
CA ARG A 243 -2.09 -15.56 14.65
C ARG A 243 -1.01 -14.59 14.24
N GLN A 244 -1.39 -13.53 13.56
CA GLN A 244 -0.52 -12.42 13.23
C GLN A 244 -1.29 -11.12 13.32
N GLY A 245 -0.61 -9.99 13.49
CA GLY A 245 -1.27 -8.71 13.58
C GLY A 245 -0.39 -7.57 13.15
N TYR A 246 -1.02 -6.44 12.85
CA TYR A 246 -0.35 -5.19 12.57
C TYR A 246 -1.03 -4.03 13.29
N THR A 247 -0.29 -2.96 13.51
CA THR A 247 -0.80 -1.65 13.88
C THR A 247 -0.51 -0.65 12.78
N GLY A 248 -1.42 0.29 12.59
CA GLY A 248 -1.24 1.39 11.66
C GLY A 248 -1.84 2.66 12.23
N TYR A 249 -1.17 3.78 12.00
CA TYR A 249 -1.56 5.09 12.49
C TYR A 249 -1.45 6.12 11.39
N SER A 250 -2.39 7.06 11.36
CA SER A 250 -2.31 8.23 10.48
C SER A 250 -2.66 9.49 11.23
N GLY A 251 -1.93 10.56 10.95
CA GLY A 251 -2.23 11.92 11.42
C GLY A 251 -2.28 12.86 10.22
N SER A 252 -3.34 13.64 10.05
CA SER A 252 -3.53 14.50 8.89
C SER A 252 -4.13 15.84 9.24
N ILE A 253 -3.85 16.82 8.37
CA ILE A 253 -4.49 18.13 8.32
C ILE A 253 -5.06 18.33 6.90
N SER A 254 -6.25 18.87 6.81
CA SER A 254 -6.89 19.28 5.57
C SER A 254 -7.41 20.70 5.73
N VAL A 255 -6.94 21.60 4.88
CA VAL A 255 -7.37 23.00 4.85
C VAL A 255 -7.82 23.39 3.45
N GLY A 256 -8.83 24.24 3.33
CA GLY A 256 -9.30 24.62 2.02
C GLY A 256 -10.13 25.89 2.01
N GLY A 257 -10.34 26.38 0.79
CA GLY A 257 -11.06 27.59 0.49
C GLY A 257 -11.40 27.70 -1.00
N GLN A 258 -11.63 28.91 -1.46
CA GLN A 258 -11.91 29.20 -2.87
C GLN A 258 -11.01 30.32 -3.39
N ALA A 259 -10.62 30.21 -4.65
CA ALA A 259 -10.04 31.32 -5.37
C ALA A 259 -11.13 32.35 -5.76
N SER A 260 -10.71 33.54 -6.19
CA SER A 260 -11.62 34.61 -6.59
C SER A 260 -12.54 34.29 -7.76
N ASP A 261 -12.15 33.31 -8.58
CA ASP A 261 -12.95 32.76 -9.69
C ASP A 261 -13.91 31.65 -9.27
N GLY A 262 -13.99 31.34 -7.97
CA GLY A 262 -14.87 30.29 -7.42
C GLY A 262 -14.29 28.87 -7.46
N MET A 263 -13.06 28.69 -7.93
CA MET A 263 -12.39 27.38 -7.90
C MET A 263 -12.15 26.93 -6.46
N ARG A 264 -12.60 25.72 -6.11
CA ARG A 264 -12.28 25.11 -4.82
C ARG A 264 -10.83 24.66 -4.78
N LEU A 265 -10.18 24.95 -3.67
CA LEU A 265 -8.77 24.64 -3.43
C LEU A 265 -8.61 23.94 -2.10
N SER A 266 -7.69 23.00 -2.02
CA SER A 266 -7.35 22.30 -0.78
C SER A 266 -5.86 22.05 -0.65
N ARG A 267 -5.44 21.89 0.60
CA ARG A 267 -4.19 21.28 1.00
C ARG A 267 -4.52 20.16 1.98
N ASP A 268 -4.16 18.95 1.59
CA ASP A 268 -4.34 17.77 2.41
C ASP A 268 -2.96 17.14 2.59
N ASN A 269 -2.52 17.04 3.82
CA ASN A 269 -1.22 16.52 4.14
C ASN A 269 -1.31 15.60 5.37
N GLY A 270 -0.53 14.52 5.37
CA GLY A 270 -0.58 13.55 6.44
C GLY A 270 0.68 12.70 6.53
N SER A 271 0.80 12.04 7.65
CA SER A 271 1.80 11.00 7.87
C SER A 271 1.11 9.68 8.22
N VAL A 272 1.67 8.58 7.74
CA VAL A 272 1.20 7.22 8.00
C VAL A 272 2.37 6.41 8.51
N ALA A 273 2.16 5.68 9.61
CA ALA A 273 3.24 4.99 10.32
C ALA A 273 2.76 3.66 10.92
N THR A 274 3.71 2.79 11.23
CA THR A 274 3.45 1.50 11.87
C THR A 274 3.21 1.65 13.38
N THR A 275 3.74 2.71 14.00
CA THR A 275 3.52 3.03 15.41
C THR A 275 3.14 4.51 15.58
N ALA A 276 2.37 4.85 16.62
CA ALA A 276 2.00 6.24 16.87
C ALA A 276 3.23 7.14 17.17
N LYS A 277 4.32 6.56 17.64
CA LYS A 277 5.58 7.27 17.93
C LYS A 277 6.36 7.69 16.67
N GLU A 278 6.12 7.01 15.56
CA GLU A 278 6.69 7.36 14.25
C GLU A 278 5.90 8.45 13.53
N LEU A 279 4.69 8.79 14.00
CA LEU A 279 3.96 9.96 13.52
C LEU A 279 4.72 11.24 13.92
N GLU A 280 4.43 12.30 13.23
CA GLU A 280 5.08 13.59 13.46
C GLU A 280 4.96 14.07 14.91
N SER A 281 6.01 14.71 15.41
CA SER A 281 5.95 15.41 16.69
C SER A 281 4.94 16.57 16.64
N ALA A 282 4.46 17.03 17.81
CA ALA A 282 3.53 18.17 17.88
C ALA A 282 4.07 19.42 17.16
N SER A 283 5.38 19.71 17.33
CA SER A 283 6.01 20.84 16.66
C SER A 283 6.11 20.69 15.13
N ALA A 284 6.39 19.48 14.64
CA ALA A 284 6.42 19.20 13.20
C ALA A 284 5.02 19.28 12.60
N PHE A 285 4.01 18.72 13.27
CA PHE A 285 2.60 18.78 12.84
C PHE A 285 2.10 20.22 12.78
N ARG A 286 2.40 21.04 13.81
CA ARG A 286 2.10 22.47 13.82
C ARG A 286 2.77 23.21 12.64
N LYS A 287 4.09 22.99 12.45
CA LYS A 287 4.87 23.63 11.37
C LYS A 287 4.28 23.29 10.01
N ARG A 288 4.00 22.03 9.75
CA ARG A 288 3.39 21.57 8.51
C ARG A 288 2.02 22.20 8.27
N THR A 289 1.18 22.31 9.31
CA THR A 289 -0.12 22.97 9.19
C THR A 289 0.02 24.43 8.76
N ILE A 290 0.98 25.16 9.31
CA ILE A 290 1.26 26.55 8.91
C ILE A 290 1.73 26.60 7.45
N GLU A 291 2.60 25.68 7.03
CA GLU A 291 3.06 25.57 5.65
C GLU A 291 1.91 25.27 4.69
N ASP A 292 0.98 24.38 5.06
CA ASP A 292 -0.20 24.06 4.26
C ASP A 292 -1.16 25.27 4.13
N LEU A 293 -1.37 26.04 5.21
CA LEU A 293 -2.16 27.26 5.18
C LEU A 293 -1.51 28.34 4.28
N LYS A 294 -0.20 28.54 4.38
CA LYS A 294 0.54 29.47 3.49
C LYS A 294 0.44 29.01 2.04
N SER A 295 0.64 27.72 1.79
CA SER A 295 0.52 27.11 0.45
C SER A 295 -0.89 27.21 -0.13
N LEU A 296 -1.94 27.13 0.71
CA LEU A 296 -3.32 27.37 0.28
C LEU A 296 -3.52 28.80 -0.21
N GLU A 297 -2.99 29.81 0.52
CA GLU A 297 -3.08 31.21 0.10
C GLU A 297 -2.26 31.50 -1.17
N GLU A 298 -1.06 30.92 -1.28
CA GLU A 298 -0.28 30.98 -2.52
C GLU A 298 -1.05 30.37 -3.71
N LEU A 299 -1.68 29.21 -3.51
CA LEU A 299 -2.48 28.55 -4.54
C LEU A 299 -3.71 29.37 -4.93
N ARG A 300 -4.34 30.04 -3.95
CA ARG A 300 -5.48 30.91 -4.18
C ARG A 300 -5.14 32.07 -5.12
N ASN A 301 -3.94 32.61 -4.99
CA ASN A 301 -3.40 33.70 -5.80
C ASN A 301 -2.68 33.21 -7.08
N ALA A 302 -2.46 31.91 -7.22
CA ALA A 302 -1.77 31.35 -8.37
C ALA A 302 -2.61 31.49 -9.67
N PRO A 303 -1.98 31.70 -10.82
CA PRO A 303 -2.69 31.72 -12.08
C PRO A 303 -3.24 30.32 -12.40
N VAL A 304 -4.36 30.29 -13.11
CA VAL A 304 -4.88 29.07 -13.70
C VAL A 304 -3.94 28.63 -14.83
N VAL A 305 -3.72 27.34 -14.98
CA VAL A 305 -2.94 26.79 -16.08
C VAL A 305 -3.49 27.28 -17.44
N SER A 306 -2.62 27.43 -18.45
CA SER A 306 -3.03 27.86 -19.78
C SER A 306 -4.19 27.03 -20.32
N ALA A 307 -5.03 27.63 -21.16
CA ALA A 307 -6.07 26.90 -21.88
C ALA A 307 -5.50 26.09 -23.06
N ASP A 308 -4.27 26.41 -23.50
CA ASP A 308 -3.59 25.66 -24.53
C ASP A 308 -3.13 24.31 -23.98
N ASP A 309 -3.34 23.26 -24.76
CA ASP A 309 -2.86 21.93 -24.39
C ASP A 309 -1.33 21.93 -24.36
N TYR A 310 -0.79 21.49 -23.23
CA TYR A 310 0.64 21.27 -23.07
C TYR A 310 0.97 19.79 -23.29
N HIS A 311 2.00 19.53 -24.06
CA HIS A 311 2.67 18.24 -24.15
C HIS A 311 4.17 18.45 -24.00
N GLY A 312 4.80 17.70 -23.12
CA GLY A 312 6.23 17.81 -22.89
C GLY A 312 6.71 17.34 -21.53
N PRO A 313 7.95 17.71 -21.15
CA PRO A 313 8.61 17.20 -19.96
C PRO A 313 7.91 17.59 -18.65
N VAL A 314 7.69 16.57 -17.80
CA VAL A 314 7.16 16.75 -16.44
C VAL A 314 8.00 15.96 -15.45
N LEU A 315 8.49 16.63 -14.41
CA LEU A 315 9.20 16.00 -13.31
C LEU A 315 8.24 15.76 -12.14
N PHE A 316 8.00 14.51 -11.81
CA PHE A 316 7.28 14.09 -10.61
C PHE A 316 8.27 13.92 -9.46
N SER A 317 8.00 14.52 -8.29
CA SER A 317 8.76 14.26 -7.06
C SER A 317 8.59 12.80 -6.61
N GLY A 318 9.39 12.34 -5.66
CA GLY A 318 9.28 10.98 -5.12
C GLY A 318 7.89 10.66 -4.57
N ASP A 319 7.24 11.63 -3.89
CA ASP A 319 5.87 11.50 -3.40
C ASP A 319 4.87 11.30 -4.56
N ALA A 320 4.86 12.23 -5.52
CA ALA A 320 4.00 12.13 -6.70
C ALA A 320 4.29 10.90 -7.56
N ALA A 321 5.57 10.49 -7.69
CA ALA A 321 5.94 9.30 -8.43
C ALA A 321 5.45 8.01 -7.73
N ALA A 322 5.52 7.95 -6.40
CA ALA A 322 4.98 6.83 -5.64
C ALA A 322 3.46 6.68 -5.87
N ASP A 323 2.70 7.79 -5.87
CA ASP A 323 1.28 7.79 -6.19
C ASP A 323 0.98 7.31 -7.62
N VAL A 324 1.81 7.70 -8.60
CA VAL A 324 1.68 7.24 -9.99
C VAL A 324 1.89 5.73 -10.07
N PHE A 325 2.94 5.19 -9.43
CA PHE A 325 3.19 3.75 -9.42
C PHE A 325 2.10 2.98 -8.68
N ASP A 326 1.67 3.46 -7.53
CA ASP A 326 0.61 2.84 -6.73
C ASP A 326 -0.70 2.71 -7.51
N ARG A 327 -1.06 3.69 -8.31
CA ARG A 327 -2.33 3.70 -9.05
C ARG A 327 -2.27 3.07 -10.42
N LEU A 328 -1.18 3.23 -11.15
CA LEU A 328 -1.08 2.76 -12.54
C LEU A 328 -0.35 1.44 -12.68
N PHE A 329 0.64 1.17 -11.84
CA PHE A 329 1.47 -0.03 -11.94
C PHE A 329 0.97 -1.16 -11.05
N VAL A 330 0.83 -0.91 -9.75
CA VAL A 330 0.57 -1.93 -8.74
C VAL A 330 -0.66 -2.79 -9.05
N PRO A 331 -1.86 -2.24 -9.36
CA PRO A 331 -3.04 -3.06 -9.63
C PRO A 331 -2.92 -3.95 -10.87
N ASN A 332 -1.95 -3.68 -11.75
CA ASN A 332 -1.74 -4.42 -12.99
C ASN A 332 -0.73 -5.58 -12.87
N VAL A 333 -0.06 -5.68 -11.72
CA VAL A 333 0.85 -6.79 -11.38
C VAL A 333 0.28 -7.73 -10.30
N GLU A 334 -0.85 -7.38 -9.72
CA GLU A 334 -1.66 -8.20 -8.84
C GLU A 334 -2.48 -9.18 -9.69
N ALA A 335 -2.09 -10.47 -9.71
CA ALA A 335 -2.62 -11.45 -10.65
C ALA A 335 -3.88 -12.12 -10.11
N ASP A 336 -5.01 -11.49 -10.24
CA ASP A 336 -6.31 -12.12 -10.00
C ASP A 336 -6.73 -12.95 -11.24
N ARG A 337 -7.42 -14.07 -10.98
CA ARG A 337 -7.90 -14.95 -12.05
C ARG A 337 -8.96 -14.23 -12.90
N PRO A 338 -8.85 -14.26 -14.23
CA PRO A 338 -9.86 -13.68 -15.09
C PRO A 338 -11.15 -14.53 -15.12
N GLU A 339 -12.23 -13.94 -15.61
CA GLU A 339 -13.51 -14.64 -15.75
C GLU A 339 -13.39 -15.89 -16.63
N MET A 340 -14.22 -16.90 -16.32
CA MET A 340 -14.28 -18.16 -17.04
C MET A 340 -14.57 -17.94 -18.54
N GLY A 341 -13.88 -18.66 -19.39
CA GLY A 341 -14.03 -18.55 -20.85
C GLY A 341 -13.13 -17.53 -21.52
N THR A 342 -12.33 -16.76 -20.76
CA THR A 342 -11.29 -15.87 -21.32
C THR A 342 -9.96 -16.60 -21.51
N THR A 343 -9.12 -16.10 -22.43
CA THR A 343 -7.77 -16.62 -22.67
C THR A 343 -6.68 -15.77 -22.00
N ALA A 344 -7.09 -14.69 -21.32
CA ALA A 344 -6.17 -13.82 -20.60
C ALA A 344 -5.45 -14.57 -19.47
N ARG A 345 -4.20 -14.18 -19.17
CA ARG A 345 -3.43 -14.77 -18.07
C ARG A 345 -3.96 -14.35 -16.70
N THR A 346 -4.26 -13.09 -16.58
CA THR A 346 -4.77 -12.44 -15.37
C THR A 346 -5.64 -11.25 -15.76
N THR A 347 -6.22 -10.57 -14.81
CA THR A 347 -6.87 -9.26 -15.00
C THR A 347 -5.83 -8.15 -15.18
N GLY A 348 -6.24 -6.96 -15.59
CA GLY A 348 -5.41 -5.77 -15.68
C GLY A 348 -4.66 -5.59 -17.01
N ALA A 349 -4.03 -4.44 -17.15
CA ALA A 349 -3.40 -3.99 -18.41
C ALA A 349 -2.19 -4.84 -18.83
N TYR A 350 -1.53 -5.51 -17.89
CA TYR A 350 -0.34 -6.32 -18.18
C TYR A 350 -0.64 -7.81 -18.39
N SER A 351 -1.90 -8.20 -18.49
CA SER A 351 -2.34 -9.59 -18.65
C SER A 351 -1.67 -10.34 -19.80
N SER A 352 -1.34 -9.66 -20.89
CA SER A 352 -0.64 -10.21 -22.07
C SER A 352 0.85 -9.83 -22.15
N SER A 353 1.38 -9.11 -21.15
CA SER A 353 2.72 -8.50 -21.22
C SER A 353 3.82 -9.32 -20.53
N TYR A 354 3.52 -10.55 -20.09
CA TYR A 354 4.52 -11.43 -19.47
C TYR A 354 5.72 -11.63 -20.38
N LYS A 355 6.94 -11.48 -19.83
CA LYS A 355 8.21 -11.47 -20.56
C LYS A 355 8.37 -10.33 -21.59
N SER A 356 7.50 -9.34 -21.57
CA SER A 356 7.58 -8.15 -22.41
C SER A 356 8.01 -6.92 -21.63
N ARG A 357 8.51 -5.91 -22.33
CA ARG A 357 8.88 -4.62 -21.71
C ARG A 357 7.63 -3.83 -21.35
N ILE A 358 7.52 -3.43 -20.09
CA ILE A 358 6.42 -2.61 -19.54
C ILE A 358 6.91 -1.33 -18.87
N LEU A 359 8.22 -1.22 -18.60
CA LEU A 359 8.90 -0.03 -18.10
C LEU A 359 10.17 0.23 -18.91
N PRO A 360 10.79 1.42 -18.83
CA PRO A 360 12.12 1.65 -19.38
C PRO A 360 13.16 0.68 -18.81
N GLU A 361 14.17 0.36 -19.62
CA GLU A 361 15.23 -0.62 -19.28
C GLU A 361 15.98 -0.28 -17.99
N MET A 362 16.11 1.00 -17.70
CA MET A 362 16.79 1.49 -16.49
C MET A 362 16.01 1.24 -15.18
N LEU A 363 14.78 0.74 -15.25
CA LEU A 363 13.94 0.53 -14.07
C LEU A 363 13.75 -0.96 -13.76
N SER A 364 13.83 -1.28 -12.48
CA SER A 364 13.45 -2.57 -11.92
C SER A 364 12.48 -2.38 -10.77
N VAL A 365 11.56 -3.32 -10.59
CA VAL A 365 10.55 -3.28 -9.52
C VAL A 365 10.51 -4.60 -8.80
N THR A 366 10.65 -4.57 -7.48
CA THR A 366 10.59 -5.73 -6.59
C THR A 366 9.50 -5.50 -5.55
N ASP A 367 8.67 -6.51 -5.26
CA ASP A 367 7.87 -6.54 -4.02
C ASP A 367 8.63 -7.37 -2.99
N ASP A 368 8.98 -6.75 -1.86
CA ASP A 368 9.67 -7.43 -0.76
C ASP A 368 8.97 -7.19 0.58
N PRO A 369 7.91 -7.94 0.89
CA PRO A 369 7.16 -7.79 2.14
C PRO A 369 7.95 -8.19 3.39
N LEU A 370 9.14 -8.79 3.24
CA LEU A 370 10.02 -9.13 4.36
C LEU A 370 10.79 -7.92 4.91
N GLN A 371 10.84 -6.82 4.16
CA GLN A 371 11.42 -5.56 4.60
C GLN A 371 10.46 -4.83 5.52
N THR A 372 10.84 -4.69 6.79
CA THR A 372 9.99 -4.02 7.80
C THR A 372 10.30 -2.54 7.96
N LYS A 373 11.48 -2.08 7.48
CA LYS A 373 11.93 -0.67 7.57
C LYS A 373 12.73 -0.27 6.34
N PHE A 374 12.60 1.00 5.96
CA PHE A 374 13.45 1.63 4.96
C PHE A 374 13.79 3.06 5.39
N ASN A 375 15.08 3.43 5.39
CA ASN A 375 15.57 4.73 5.84
C ASN A 375 15.02 5.15 7.22
N GLY A 376 14.90 4.19 8.15
CA GLY A 376 14.40 4.41 9.51
C GLY A 376 12.87 4.48 9.65
N LYS A 377 12.11 4.51 8.55
CA LYS A 377 10.63 4.46 8.56
C LYS A 377 10.14 3.02 8.56
N GLY A 378 9.12 2.73 9.37
CA GLY A 378 8.38 1.46 9.34
C GLY A 378 7.57 1.33 8.06
N LEU A 379 7.48 0.11 7.52
CA LEU A 379 6.77 -0.20 6.28
C LEU A 379 5.47 -0.95 6.59
N LEU A 380 4.32 -0.35 6.32
CA LEU A 380 3.01 -0.94 6.63
C LEU A 380 2.67 -2.17 5.78
N GLY A 381 3.22 -2.23 4.59
CA GLY A 381 3.04 -3.37 3.68
C GLY A 381 3.80 -4.63 4.10
N ALA A 382 4.64 -4.58 5.14
CA ALA A 382 5.48 -5.71 5.56
C ALA A 382 4.69 -6.81 6.29
N TYR A 383 4.96 -8.06 5.94
CA TYR A 383 4.41 -9.25 6.60
C TYR A 383 5.33 -10.46 6.36
N THR A 384 5.17 -11.53 7.14
CA THR A 384 5.98 -12.76 7.01
C THR A 384 5.20 -13.93 6.42
N ILE A 385 3.89 -13.96 6.63
CA ILE A 385 2.97 -14.98 6.08
C ILE A 385 1.78 -14.21 5.53
N ASP A 386 1.32 -14.57 4.34
CA ASP A 386 0.13 -13.95 3.75
C ASP A 386 -1.17 -14.41 4.44
N ASP A 387 -2.29 -13.88 4.01
CA ASP A 387 -3.59 -14.13 4.63
C ASP A 387 -4.25 -15.46 4.18
N GLU A 388 -3.53 -16.25 3.39
CA GLU A 388 -3.85 -17.62 2.98
C GLU A 388 -2.90 -18.68 3.58
N GLY A 389 -2.00 -18.25 4.47
CA GLY A 389 -1.06 -19.14 5.15
C GLY A 389 0.18 -19.51 4.33
N VAL A 390 0.57 -18.70 3.36
CA VAL A 390 1.77 -18.90 2.54
C VAL A 390 2.88 -17.98 3.04
N PRO A 391 4.13 -18.48 3.22
CA PRO A 391 5.27 -17.61 3.53
C PRO A 391 5.46 -16.54 2.47
N ALA A 392 5.61 -15.30 2.93
CA ALA A 392 5.93 -14.18 2.06
C ALA A 392 7.27 -14.38 1.35
N GLN A 393 7.35 -13.96 0.10
CA GLN A 393 8.56 -14.05 -0.71
C GLN A 393 8.88 -12.68 -1.32
N SER A 394 10.16 -12.38 -1.47
CA SER A 394 10.59 -11.27 -2.31
C SER A 394 10.41 -11.66 -3.78
N VAL A 395 9.73 -10.84 -4.56
CA VAL A 395 9.37 -11.10 -5.96
C VAL A 395 9.92 -9.99 -6.85
N ASP A 396 10.86 -10.33 -7.73
CA ASP A 396 11.28 -9.44 -8.81
C ASP A 396 10.20 -9.39 -9.89
N ILE A 397 9.37 -8.36 -9.84
CA ILE A 397 8.24 -8.16 -10.75
C ILE A 397 8.75 -7.71 -12.11
N VAL A 398 9.60 -6.68 -12.12
CA VAL A 398 10.21 -6.12 -13.33
C VAL A 398 11.72 -6.12 -13.18
N VAL A 399 12.42 -6.65 -14.17
CA VAL A 399 13.88 -6.63 -14.25
C VAL A 399 14.29 -5.93 -15.53
N HIS A 400 15.03 -4.83 -15.41
CA HIS A 400 15.44 -3.98 -16.54
C HIS A 400 14.30 -3.70 -17.53
N GLY A 401 13.18 -3.21 -16.99
CA GLY A 401 11.98 -2.83 -17.73
C GLY A 401 11.09 -3.98 -18.21
N LYS A 402 11.48 -5.24 -18.01
CA LYS A 402 10.78 -6.42 -18.50
C LYS A 402 9.99 -7.10 -17.39
N LEU A 403 8.71 -7.38 -17.65
CA LEU A 403 7.83 -8.07 -16.69
C LEU A 403 8.24 -9.54 -16.56
N GLU A 404 8.77 -9.91 -15.42
CA GLU A 404 9.28 -11.26 -15.12
C GLU A 404 8.34 -12.06 -14.24
N ASN A 405 7.57 -11.43 -13.35
CA ASN A 405 6.65 -12.08 -12.43
C ASN A 405 5.41 -11.24 -12.18
N PHE A 406 4.41 -11.88 -11.60
CA PHE A 406 3.23 -11.27 -10.97
C PHE A 406 3.20 -11.60 -9.48
N LEU A 407 2.43 -10.84 -8.71
CA LEU A 407 2.07 -11.15 -7.32
C LEU A 407 0.92 -12.15 -7.33
N ILE A 408 1.02 -13.25 -6.59
CA ILE A 408 0.10 -14.39 -6.73
C ILE A 408 -0.26 -14.96 -5.37
N GLY A 409 -1.58 -15.07 -5.11
CA GLY A 409 -2.16 -15.81 -4.00
C GLY A 409 -2.30 -17.32 -4.32
N ARG A 410 -3.18 -18.01 -3.60
CA ARG A 410 -3.42 -19.45 -3.79
C ARG A 410 -4.34 -19.79 -4.97
N GLU A 411 -4.83 -18.81 -5.70
CA GLU A 411 -5.56 -19.02 -6.95
C GLU A 411 -4.58 -18.96 -8.13
N PRO A 412 -4.16 -20.10 -8.70
CA PRO A 412 -3.22 -20.13 -9.81
C PRO A 412 -3.76 -19.40 -11.04
N VAL A 413 -2.87 -18.72 -11.74
CA VAL A 413 -3.13 -18.10 -13.03
C VAL A 413 -2.26 -18.73 -14.11
N LYS A 414 -2.56 -18.46 -15.38
CA LYS A 414 -1.81 -19.05 -16.50
C LYS A 414 -0.31 -18.79 -16.37
N ASP A 415 0.49 -19.85 -16.52
CA ASP A 415 1.95 -19.92 -16.38
C ASP A 415 2.47 -19.82 -14.92
N PHE A 416 1.59 -19.68 -13.93
CA PHE A 416 1.94 -19.59 -12.51
C PHE A 416 1.03 -20.53 -11.71
N SER A 417 1.56 -21.68 -11.35
CA SER A 417 0.82 -22.77 -10.69
C SER A 417 0.85 -22.73 -9.16
N SER A 418 1.65 -21.84 -8.57
CA SER A 418 1.84 -21.75 -7.12
C SER A 418 1.82 -20.31 -6.64
N SER A 419 1.38 -20.11 -5.39
CA SER A 419 1.46 -18.82 -4.71
C SER A 419 2.92 -18.43 -4.46
N ASN A 420 3.19 -17.13 -4.50
CA ASN A 420 4.42 -16.51 -4.03
C ASN A 420 4.24 -15.69 -2.75
N GLY A 421 3.18 -16.01 -1.99
CA GLY A 421 2.93 -15.43 -0.67
C GLY A 421 2.35 -14.01 -0.73
N HIS A 422 1.51 -13.73 -1.72
CA HIS A 422 0.84 -12.42 -1.89
C HIS A 422 -0.69 -12.51 -1.84
N GLY A 423 -1.24 -13.61 -1.28
CA GLY A 423 -2.67 -13.75 -1.01
C GLY A 423 -3.07 -12.91 0.20
N ARG A 424 -3.56 -11.68 0.01
CA ARG A 424 -3.90 -10.75 1.07
C ARG A 424 -5.37 -10.38 1.07
N ALA A 425 -5.90 -10.09 2.25
CA ALA A 425 -7.33 -9.86 2.44
C ALA A 425 -7.62 -8.65 3.31
N ALA A 426 -8.55 -7.82 2.89
CA ALA A 426 -9.21 -6.91 3.81
C ALA A 426 -10.07 -7.69 4.83
N PRO A 427 -10.36 -7.12 6.01
CA PRO A 427 -11.30 -7.73 6.94
C PRO A 427 -12.61 -8.11 6.25
N ALA A 428 -13.13 -9.29 6.57
CA ALA A 428 -14.34 -9.86 5.98
C ALA A 428 -14.27 -10.23 4.48
N GLN A 429 -13.25 -9.82 3.74
CA GLN A 429 -13.13 -10.10 2.30
C GLN A 429 -12.39 -11.41 2.01
N ALA A 430 -12.61 -11.98 0.83
CA ALA A 430 -11.75 -13.06 0.32
C ALA A 430 -10.31 -12.55 0.15
N ALA A 431 -9.35 -13.48 0.20
CA ALA A 431 -7.98 -13.14 -0.16
C ALA A 431 -7.85 -13.00 -1.68
N HIS A 432 -7.09 -12.03 -2.10
CA HIS A 432 -6.73 -11.76 -3.49
C HIS A 432 -5.23 -11.47 -3.57
N SER A 433 -4.68 -11.55 -4.77
CA SER A 433 -3.30 -11.14 -4.99
C SER A 433 -3.16 -9.65 -4.71
N ARG A 434 -2.34 -9.25 -3.73
CA ARG A 434 -2.11 -7.85 -3.35
C ARG A 434 -0.64 -7.62 -3.04
N SER A 435 -0.18 -6.41 -3.35
CA SER A 435 1.17 -5.98 -3.03
C SER A 435 1.42 -5.85 -1.53
N GLY A 436 2.68 -6.01 -1.15
CA GLY A 436 3.20 -5.73 0.18
C GLY A 436 4.04 -4.46 0.16
N VAL A 437 5.33 -4.59 -0.17
CA VAL A 437 6.29 -3.49 -0.19
C VAL A 437 6.95 -3.38 -1.56
N ILE A 438 6.46 -2.47 -2.37
CA ILE A 438 6.96 -2.19 -3.71
C ILE A 438 8.18 -1.28 -3.66
N PHE A 439 9.28 -1.73 -4.24
CA PHE A 439 10.50 -0.95 -4.46
C PHE A 439 10.68 -0.67 -5.95
N VAL A 440 10.65 0.59 -6.34
CA VAL A 440 11.00 1.04 -7.69
C VAL A 440 12.45 1.54 -7.67
N LYS A 441 13.32 0.92 -8.45
CA LYS A 441 14.75 1.20 -8.47
C LYS A 441 15.22 1.57 -9.87
N ALA A 442 16.14 2.52 -9.95
CA ALA A 442 16.81 2.88 -11.19
C ALA A 442 18.29 2.44 -11.16
N ASP A 443 18.82 1.98 -12.31
CA ASP A 443 20.22 1.54 -12.42
C ASP A 443 21.21 2.68 -12.28
N GLN A 444 20.84 3.86 -12.80
CA GLN A 444 21.69 5.07 -12.78
C GLN A 444 20.87 6.26 -12.27
N PRO A 445 20.56 6.29 -10.95
CA PRO A 445 19.75 7.34 -10.39
C PRO A 445 20.51 8.68 -10.34
N LEU A 446 19.81 9.77 -10.69
CA LEU A 446 20.35 11.13 -10.68
C LEU A 446 20.05 11.84 -9.35
N SER A 447 20.92 12.75 -8.95
CA SER A 447 20.59 13.67 -7.85
C SER A 447 19.45 14.62 -8.25
N LYS A 448 18.77 15.20 -7.25
CA LYS A 448 17.71 16.19 -7.47
C LYS A 448 18.17 17.35 -8.38
N ASP A 449 19.42 17.82 -8.18
CA ASP A 449 19.99 18.90 -8.99
C ASP A 449 20.23 18.47 -10.44
N GLU A 450 20.67 17.23 -10.67
CA GLU A 450 20.86 16.69 -12.03
C GLU A 450 19.53 16.50 -12.75
N LEU A 451 18.49 16.01 -12.04
CA LEU A 451 17.12 15.92 -12.59
C LEU A 451 16.61 17.31 -13.01
N ASN A 452 16.75 18.31 -12.14
CA ASN A 452 16.35 19.68 -12.44
C ASN A 452 17.14 20.28 -13.62
N LYS A 453 18.47 20.06 -13.68
CA LYS A 453 19.28 20.47 -14.82
C LYS A 453 18.83 19.81 -16.12
N ARG A 454 18.50 18.53 -16.08
CA ARG A 454 17.99 17.79 -17.24
C ARG A 454 16.63 18.33 -17.69
N LEU A 455 15.70 18.56 -16.76
CA LEU A 455 14.41 19.18 -17.04
C LEU A 455 14.58 20.56 -17.72
N LEU A 456 15.45 21.42 -17.16
CA LEU A 456 15.75 22.74 -17.73
C LEU A 456 16.45 22.68 -19.10
N ALA A 457 17.29 21.67 -19.34
CA ALA A 457 17.88 21.45 -20.65
C ALA A 457 16.80 21.13 -21.68
N MET A 458 15.85 20.25 -21.34
CA MET A 458 14.70 19.93 -22.22
C MET A 458 13.81 21.15 -22.46
N ALA A 459 13.58 21.98 -21.44
CA ALA A 459 12.83 23.25 -21.58
C ALA A 459 13.51 24.21 -22.59
N LYS A 460 14.83 24.33 -22.50
CA LYS A 460 15.62 25.19 -23.44
C LYS A 460 15.63 24.64 -24.85
N GLU A 461 15.81 23.33 -25.00
CA GLU A 461 15.80 22.65 -26.30
C GLU A 461 14.46 22.82 -27.04
N GLN A 462 13.35 22.66 -26.29
CA GLN A 462 12.00 22.82 -26.84
C GLN A 462 11.52 24.26 -26.90
N GLY A 463 12.26 25.22 -26.29
CA GLY A 463 11.90 26.63 -26.26
C GLY A 463 10.59 26.94 -25.56
N LYS A 464 10.14 26.07 -24.62
CA LYS A 464 8.88 26.20 -23.90
C LYS A 464 9.01 25.93 -22.41
N ASP A 465 8.01 26.37 -21.63
CA ASP A 465 7.90 26.07 -20.22
C ASP A 465 7.69 24.56 -20.00
N VAL A 466 8.12 24.04 -18.87
CA VAL A 466 7.95 22.64 -18.43
C VAL A 466 7.28 22.61 -17.06
N TYR A 467 6.94 21.43 -16.55
CA TYR A 467 6.25 21.31 -15.27
C TYR A 467 6.99 20.44 -14.26
N THR A 468 6.81 20.77 -12.97
CA THR A 468 7.17 19.90 -11.84
C THR A 468 5.94 19.66 -10.97
N VAL A 469 5.75 18.42 -10.53
CA VAL A 469 4.65 17.98 -9.67
C VAL A 469 5.23 17.53 -8.34
N GLU A 470 4.82 18.15 -7.25
CA GLU A 470 5.30 17.77 -5.92
C GLU A 470 4.32 16.83 -5.21
N THR A 471 3.01 17.05 -5.36
CA THR A 471 1.99 16.20 -4.75
C THR A 471 0.82 15.97 -5.70
N LEU A 472 0.24 14.79 -5.59
CA LEU A 472 -0.98 14.40 -6.30
C LEU A 472 -2.14 14.24 -5.31
N GLY A 473 -3.35 14.23 -5.83
CA GLY A 473 -4.56 13.90 -5.11
C GLY A 473 -5.29 12.71 -5.72
N GLY A 474 -6.53 12.50 -5.34
CA GLY A 474 -7.37 11.46 -5.93
C GLY A 474 -7.37 11.55 -7.46
N GLU A 475 -7.41 10.40 -8.13
CA GLU A 475 -7.38 10.29 -9.60
C GLU A 475 -6.16 10.95 -10.28
N LEU A 476 -5.01 10.97 -9.57
CA LEU A 476 -3.75 11.57 -10.03
C LEU A 476 -3.87 13.07 -10.38
N LEU A 477 -4.78 13.79 -9.75
CA LEU A 477 -4.92 15.24 -9.95
C LEU A 477 -3.74 15.99 -9.32
N PRO A 478 -3.03 16.88 -10.07
CA PRO A 478 -1.93 17.63 -9.51
C PRO A 478 -2.44 18.65 -8.46
N ARG A 479 -1.94 18.54 -7.24
CA ARG A 479 -2.26 19.44 -6.13
C ARG A 479 -1.21 20.53 -5.93
N LEU A 480 0.07 20.18 -6.14
CA LEU A 480 1.19 21.10 -6.20
C LEU A 480 1.87 20.95 -7.54
N LEU A 481 1.50 21.83 -8.46
CA LEU A 481 2.03 21.90 -9.82
C LEU A 481 2.74 23.23 -10.04
N TYR A 482 3.98 23.17 -10.48
CA TYR A 482 4.75 24.36 -10.80
C TYR A 482 5.11 24.36 -12.29
N ARG A 483 4.85 25.48 -12.93
CA ARG A 483 5.38 25.81 -14.25
C ARG A 483 6.81 26.30 -14.08
N VAL A 484 7.74 25.77 -14.85
CA VAL A 484 9.16 26.08 -14.80
C VAL A 484 9.59 26.63 -16.17
N LYS A 485 10.03 27.88 -16.18
CA LYS A 485 10.52 28.54 -17.40
C LYS A 485 11.92 28.06 -17.78
N PRO A 486 12.36 28.24 -19.05
CA PRO A 486 13.72 27.90 -19.46
C PRO A 486 14.84 28.61 -18.68
N ASP A 487 14.55 29.74 -18.04
CA ASP A 487 15.49 30.46 -17.16
C ASP A 487 15.57 29.88 -15.73
N GLY A 488 14.73 28.87 -15.42
CA GLY A 488 14.65 28.22 -14.11
C GLY A 488 13.63 28.86 -13.16
N THR A 489 12.94 29.93 -13.55
CA THR A 489 11.89 30.55 -12.74
C THR A 489 10.73 29.57 -12.56
N ARG A 490 10.36 29.30 -11.28
CA ARG A 490 9.22 28.46 -10.92
C ARG A 490 8.01 29.32 -10.55
N GLN A 491 6.84 28.93 -11.02
CA GLN A 491 5.56 29.56 -10.69
C GLN A 491 4.52 28.50 -10.36
N LEU A 492 3.94 28.57 -9.15
CA LEU A 492 2.79 27.74 -8.79
C LEU A 492 1.63 28.02 -9.75
N VAL A 493 0.95 26.99 -10.22
CA VAL A 493 -0.24 27.08 -11.07
C VAL A 493 -1.34 26.16 -10.53
N ARG A 494 -2.60 26.44 -10.90
CA ARG A 494 -3.76 25.70 -10.43
C ARG A 494 -4.71 25.30 -11.56
N GLY A 495 -5.62 24.38 -11.26
CA GLY A 495 -6.69 23.97 -12.18
C GLY A 495 -6.19 23.16 -13.37
N ALA A 496 -5.18 22.31 -13.15
CA ALA A 496 -4.66 21.39 -14.15
C ALA A 496 -5.19 19.97 -13.93
N VAL A 497 -5.24 19.21 -15.03
CA VAL A 497 -5.37 17.76 -15.06
C VAL A 497 -4.32 17.20 -16.01
N PHE A 498 -3.89 15.96 -15.79
CA PHE A 498 -3.07 15.25 -16.77
C PHE A 498 -3.95 14.67 -17.87
N ASP A 499 -3.42 14.73 -19.08
CA ASP A 499 -3.96 14.04 -20.23
C ASP A 499 -3.04 12.86 -20.57
N GLU A 500 -3.64 11.69 -20.81
CA GLU A 500 -2.92 10.48 -21.20
C GLU A 500 -1.83 9.99 -20.21
N LEU A 501 -1.93 10.34 -18.91
CA LEU A 501 -1.09 9.73 -17.89
C LEU A 501 -1.63 8.32 -17.57
N ASP A 502 -1.11 7.32 -18.27
CA ASP A 502 -1.53 5.92 -18.21
C ASP A 502 -0.34 4.93 -18.21
N ASN A 503 -0.62 3.64 -18.36
CA ASN A 503 0.42 2.61 -18.43
C ASN A 503 1.38 2.76 -19.61
N ARG A 504 1.00 3.45 -20.68
CA ARG A 504 1.88 3.73 -21.84
C ARG A 504 2.92 4.78 -21.47
N SER A 505 2.51 5.79 -20.70
CA SER A 505 3.44 6.79 -20.14
C SER A 505 4.50 6.15 -19.26
N LEU A 506 4.13 5.16 -18.42
CA LEU A 506 5.09 4.39 -17.62
C LEU A 506 6.06 3.58 -18.50
N ARG A 507 5.57 3.00 -19.60
CA ARG A 507 6.35 2.10 -20.45
C ARG A 507 7.48 2.81 -21.20
N SER A 508 7.25 4.01 -21.67
CA SER A 508 8.18 4.71 -22.59
C SER A 508 8.49 6.15 -22.21
N GLY A 509 7.67 6.78 -21.38
CA GLY A 509 7.80 8.21 -21.09
C GLY A 509 8.83 8.55 -20.00
N ILE A 510 9.26 7.61 -19.15
CA ILE A 510 10.23 7.89 -18.08
C ILE A 510 11.64 7.88 -18.67
N VAL A 511 12.31 9.04 -18.67
CA VAL A 511 13.66 9.21 -19.25
C VAL A 511 14.77 9.40 -18.23
N ALA A 512 14.43 9.63 -16.96
CA ALA A 512 15.37 9.65 -15.84
C ALA A 512 14.64 9.41 -14.51
N ALA A 513 15.37 8.90 -13.52
CA ALA A 513 14.87 8.72 -12.16
C ALA A 513 15.89 9.24 -11.14
N GLY A 514 15.40 9.62 -9.96
CA GLY A 514 16.17 10.19 -8.87
C GLY A 514 16.84 9.17 -7.96
N ASN A 515 17.71 9.68 -7.08
CA ASN A 515 18.32 8.93 -5.97
C ASN A 515 17.66 9.26 -4.61
N ASP A 516 16.43 9.76 -4.66
CA ASP A 516 15.64 10.29 -3.55
C ASP A 516 14.36 9.44 -3.30
N PRO A 517 14.48 8.15 -2.98
CA PRO A 517 13.32 7.28 -2.80
C PRO A 517 12.41 7.79 -1.68
N PHE A 518 11.15 7.98 -2.00
CA PHE A 518 10.10 8.38 -1.06
C PHE A 518 9.33 7.14 -0.60
N VAL A 519 9.04 7.06 0.71
CA VAL A 519 8.24 5.99 1.31
C VAL A 519 6.81 6.45 1.45
N SER A 520 5.92 5.90 0.65
CA SER A 520 4.48 6.08 0.71
C SER A 520 3.84 4.87 1.38
N ASN A 521 3.44 5.03 2.64
CA ASN A 521 2.65 4.04 3.37
C ASN A 521 1.17 4.31 3.16
N SER A 522 0.41 3.27 2.84
CA SER A 522 -1.05 3.31 2.70
C SER A 522 -1.73 2.47 3.78
N LEU A 523 -2.58 3.10 4.59
CA LEU A 523 -3.46 2.44 5.57
C LEU A 523 -4.83 2.19 4.93
N GLY A 524 -4.84 1.53 3.78
CA GLY A 524 -6.05 1.12 3.07
C GLY A 524 -6.71 -0.12 3.69
N ALA A 525 -7.62 -0.73 2.94
CA ALA A 525 -8.29 -1.96 3.35
C ALA A 525 -7.30 -3.13 3.54
N VAL A 526 -6.26 -3.17 2.73
CA VAL A 526 -5.04 -3.98 2.90
C VAL A 526 -3.88 -2.99 2.99
N PRO A 527 -3.09 -3.01 4.08
CA PRO A 527 -1.93 -2.14 4.19
C PRO A 527 -0.88 -2.46 3.13
N GLN A 528 -0.32 -1.41 2.52
CA GLN A 528 0.73 -1.53 1.52
C GLN A 528 1.74 -0.39 1.63
N THR A 529 2.89 -0.54 0.99
CA THR A 529 3.93 0.49 0.92
C THR A 529 4.49 0.54 -0.49
N THR A 530 4.58 1.74 -1.06
CA THR A 530 5.25 1.98 -2.34
C THR A 530 6.45 2.90 -2.12
N ILE A 531 7.61 2.49 -2.60
CA ILE A 531 8.86 3.25 -2.47
C ILE A 531 9.34 3.57 -3.89
N ALA A 532 9.26 4.84 -4.28
CA ALA A 532 9.66 5.29 -5.59
C ALA A 532 10.50 6.58 -5.51
N PRO A 533 11.51 6.74 -6.38
CA PRO A 533 12.26 7.98 -6.52
C PRO A 533 11.52 8.99 -7.40
N SER A 534 11.98 10.24 -7.41
CA SER A 534 11.54 11.23 -8.40
C SER A 534 11.72 10.71 -9.83
N MET A 535 10.77 11.04 -10.73
CA MET A 535 10.78 10.56 -12.11
C MET A 535 10.54 11.69 -13.10
N LEU A 536 11.41 11.77 -14.10
CA LEU A 536 11.30 12.70 -15.22
C LEU A 536 10.67 11.98 -16.41
N PHE A 537 9.51 12.46 -16.82
CA PHE A 537 8.85 12.05 -18.06
C PHE A 537 9.21 13.03 -19.18
N ASP A 538 9.33 12.54 -20.40
CA ASP A 538 9.64 13.36 -21.58
C ASP A 538 8.41 13.98 -22.22
N ASP A 539 7.26 13.33 -22.12
CA ASP A 539 6.02 13.81 -22.72
C ASP A 539 4.79 13.43 -21.88
N ILE A 540 4.25 14.41 -21.17
CA ILE A 540 2.97 14.30 -20.44
C ILE A 540 2.08 15.45 -20.86
N GLY A 541 0.84 15.15 -21.20
CA GLY A 541 -0.20 16.14 -21.44
C GLY A 541 -0.65 16.82 -20.14
N VAL A 542 -0.68 18.16 -20.14
CA VAL A 542 -1.27 18.95 -19.05
C VAL A 542 -2.33 19.86 -19.64
N LYS A 543 -3.57 19.69 -19.19
CA LYS A 543 -4.73 20.44 -19.65
C LYS A 543 -5.35 21.27 -18.54
N ARG A 544 -6.06 22.31 -18.93
CA ARG A 544 -6.92 23.03 -18.01
C ARG A 544 -8.11 22.14 -17.62
N ALA A 545 -8.30 21.95 -16.31
CA ALA A 545 -9.44 21.22 -15.79
C ALA A 545 -10.74 21.94 -16.13
N THR A 546 -11.75 21.21 -16.57
CA THR A 546 -13.14 21.71 -16.64
C THR A 546 -13.72 21.61 -15.23
N LEU A 547 -13.43 22.60 -14.39
CA LEU A 547 -13.95 22.67 -13.03
C LEU A 547 -15.22 23.49 -12.98
N GLU A 548 -16.24 22.98 -12.30
CA GLU A 548 -17.40 23.79 -11.96
C GLU A 548 -16.96 24.96 -11.07
N GLN A 549 -17.16 26.18 -11.56
CA GLN A 549 -16.98 27.37 -10.75
C GLN A 549 -18.14 27.47 -9.76
N GLN A 550 -17.84 27.24 -8.50
CA GLN A 550 -18.86 27.39 -7.45
C GLN A 550 -18.95 28.85 -7.03
N LYS A 551 -20.19 29.29 -6.72
CA LYS A 551 -20.38 30.62 -6.19
C LYS A 551 -19.58 30.82 -4.89
N LEU A 552 -18.95 31.97 -4.75
CA LEU A 552 -18.31 32.37 -3.49
C LEU A 552 -19.35 32.44 -2.35
N PRO A 553 -18.93 32.28 -1.09
CA PRO A 553 -19.83 32.46 0.04
C PRO A 553 -20.58 33.79 -0.01
N TYR A 554 -21.89 33.76 0.24
CA TYR A 554 -22.73 34.94 0.15
C TYR A 554 -22.50 35.93 1.31
N TYR A 555 -22.05 35.41 2.44
CA TYR A 555 -21.70 36.17 3.64
C TYR A 555 -20.23 35.99 3.99
N ALA A 556 -19.68 37.04 4.58
CA ALA A 556 -18.34 36.92 5.17
C ALA A 556 -18.31 35.87 6.29
N PRO A 557 -17.16 35.22 6.52
CA PRO A 557 -17.02 34.27 7.63
C PRO A 557 -17.28 34.97 8.96
N PRO A 558 -17.62 34.21 10.04
CA PRO A 558 -17.78 34.80 11.38
C PRO A 558 -16.53 35.62 11.76
N ALA A 559 -16.74 36.74 12.39
CA ALA A 559 -15.64 37.59 12.86
C ALA A 559 -14.71 36.76 13.76
N LEU A 560 -13.40 36.77 13.44
CA LEU A 560 -12.42 36.08 14.27
C LEU A 560 -12.41 36.76 15.66
N SER A 561 -12.93 36.05 16.66
CA SER A 561 -12.90 36.54 18.06
C SER A 561 -11.45 36.52 18.53
N GLY A 562 -10.88 37.67 18.73
CA GLY A 562 -9.50 37.81 19.20
C GLY A 562 -8.98 39.21 19.00
N LYS A 563 -9.69 40.14 19.56
CA LYS A 563 -9.15 41.43 19.95
C LYS A 563 -8.70 41.35 21.39
#